data_e61717c1e5c5d06f6eeabd55e8b0c93c
#
_entry.id   e61717c1e5c5d06f6eeabd55e8b0c93c
#
_cell.length_a   1.000
_cell.length_b   1.000
_cell.length_c   1.000
_cell.angle_alpha   90.00
_cell.angle_beta   90.00
_cell.angle_gamma   90.00
#
_symmetry.space_group_name_H-M   'P 1'
#
loop_
_entity.id
_entity.type
_entity.pdbx_description
1 polymer ?
#
loop_
_entity_poly.entity_id
_entity_poly.type
_entity_poly.pdbx_seq_one_letter_code
_entity_poly.pdbx_strand_id
1 'polypeptide(L)'
;MTLTMNEMYDEILRDGGMTPSKKIKQTSIRFPEKIAMRYKEFGVWQETTFEEFWKKSNYLSMGLKFFGIEKGDSVAIHSENRPEWFIADIGIQSLGAVSVGLYPTNPASEVEYLLSHSESKILFAEDQEQVDKALQVIENLPLLEKIVYFEDRGLYSYDHPKLMK
;
A
#
# COMPACT_ATOMS: atom_id res chain seq x y z
N MET A 1 32.78 4.51 18.22
CA MET A 1 33.38 3.41 17.45
C MET A 1 32.54 3.22 16.21
N THR A 2 33.10 3.48 15.04
CA THR A 2 32.34 3.37 13.77
C THR A 2 32.43 1.92 13.33
N LEU A 3 31.27 1.26 13.15
CA LEU A 3 31.23 -0.11 12.64
C LEU A 3 31.79 -0.15 11.20
N THR A 4 32.50 -1.21 10.89
CA THR A 4 32.93 -1.51 9.52
C THR A 4 31.70 -1.89 8.67
N MET A 5 31.80 -1.80 7.34
CA MET A 5 30.71 -2.21 6.43
C MET A 5 30.27 -3.66 6.66
N ASN A 6 31.21 -4.57 6.94
CA ASN A 6 30.89 -5.98 7.19
C ASN A 6 30.13 -6.16 8.53
N GLU A 7 30.56 -5.47 9.59
CA GLU A 7 29.85 -5.51 10.89
C GLU A 7 28.44 -4.95 10.78
N MET A 8 28.24 -3.87 10.01
CA MET A 8 26.90 -3.34 9.71
C MET A 8 26.04 -4.34 8.91
N TYR A 9 26.64 -5.05 7.96
CA TYR A 9 25.95 -6.06 7.15
C TYR A 9 25.53 -7.25 7.99
N ASP A 10 26.41 -7.75 8.86
CA ASP A 10 26.13 -8.84 9.79
C ASP A 10 25.07 -8.47 10.84
N GLU A 11 25.04 -7.22 11.29
CA GLU A 11 24.00 -6.72 12.19
C GLU A 11 22.63 -6.67 11.50
N ILE A 12 22.58 -6.20 10.23
CA ILE A 12 21.37 -6.19 9.41
C ILE A 12 20.84 -7.61 9.21
N LEU A 13 21.71 -8.58 8.89
CA LEU A 13 21.32 -9.96 8.65
C LEU A 13 20.83 -10.66 9.90
N ARG A 14 21.44 -10.41 11.07
CA ARG A 14 21.03 -10.98 12.36
C ARG A 14 19.58 -10.64 12.74
N ASP A 15 19.08 -9.48 12.34
CA ASP A 15 17.70 -9.04 12.63
C ASP A 15 16.71 -9.39 11.51
N GLY A 16 17.05 -10.37 10.66
CA GLY A 16 16.20 -10.80 9.55
C GLY A 16 16.18 -9.80 8.37
N GLY A 17 17.25 -9.00 8.25
CA GLY A 17 17.45 -8.04 7.18
C GLY A 17 16.73 -6.70 7.38
N MET A 18 17.19 -5.70 6.63
CA MET A 18 16.59 -4.36 6.61
C MET A 18 15.53 -4.29 5.51
N THR A 19 14.25 -4.29 5.91
CA THR A 19 13.12 -4.09 4.98
C THR A 19 12.79 -2.60 4.86
N PRO A 20 12.10 -2.16 3.79
CA PRO A 20 11.63 -0.78 3.66
C PRO A 20 10.81 -0.31 4.87
N SER A 21 9.89 -1.13 5.38
CA SER A 21 9.08 -0.82 6.55
C SER A 21 9.92 -0.65 7.83
N LYS A 22 10.93 -1.51 8.08
CA LYS A 22 11.87 -1.35 9.19
C LYS A 22 12.66 -0.04 9.06
N LYS A 23 13.09 0.30 7.83
CA LYS A 23 13.85 1.54 7.58
C LYS A 23 13.00 2.78 7.83
N ILE A 24 11.76 2.80 7.37
CA ILE A 24 10.83 3.91 7.62
C ILE A 24 10.58 4.06 9.12
N LYS A 25 10.33 2.96 9.84
CA LYS A 25 10.18 2.97 11.30
C LYS A 25 11.40 3.58 12.01
N GLN A 26 12.61 3.13 11.67
CA GLN A 26 13.84 3.69 12.25
C GLN A 26 14.00 5.18 11.95
N THR A 27 13.67 5.58 10.71
CA THR A 27 13.77 6.98 10.29
C THR A 27 12.75 7.85 11.02
N SER A 28 11.52 7.36 11.22
CA SER A 28 10.49 8.09 11.97
C SER A 28 10.86 8.31 13.44
N ILE A 29 11.57 7.38 14.05
CA ILE A 29 12.07 7.53 15.42
C ILE A 29 13.25 8.53 15.46
N ARG A 30 14.17 8.46 14.49
CA ARG A 30 15.37 9.28 14.48
C ARG A 30 15.14 10.71 14.01
N PHE A 31 14.19 10.90 13.09
CA PHE A 31 13.91 12.17 12.42
C PHE A 31 12.41 12.42 12.25
N PRO A 32 11.60 12.43 13.33
CA PRO A 32 10.14 12.45 13.26
C PRO A 32 9.60 13.65 12.46
N GLU A 33 10.15 14.84 12.69
CA GLU A 33 9.70 16.09 12.08
C GLU A 33 10.21 16.32 10.65
N LYS A 34 11.14 15.47 10.13
CA LYS A 34 11.62 15.66 8.77
C LYS A 34 10.55 15.24 7.77
N ILE A 35 10.47 15.98 6.67
CA ILE A 35 9.53 15.72 5.58
C ILE A 35 9.93 14.43 4.85
N ALA A 36 9.02 13.48 4.82
CA ALA A 36 9.15 12.23 4.10
C ALA A 36 8.62 12.36 2.66
N MET A 37 7.48 13.05 2.48
CA MET A 37 6.84 13.22 1.18
C MET A 37 6.31 14.64 1.02
N ARG A 38 6.33 15.11 -0.24
CA ARG A 38 5.65 16.34 -0.66
C ARG A 38 4.79 16.04 -1.87
N TYR A 39 3.59 16.57 -1.88
CA TYR A 39 2.67 16.47 -3.01
C TYR A 39 1.90 17.76 -3.17
N LYS A 40 1.30 17.95 -4.35
CA LYS A 40 0.56 19.16 -4.66
C LYS A 40 -0.93 18.85 -4.70
N GLU A 41 -1.71 19.53 -3.86
CA GLU A 41 -3.16 19.39 -3.81
C GLU A 41 -3.80 20.76 -4.04
N PHE A 42 -4.67 20.89 -5.04
CA PHE A 42 -5.28 22.16 -5.45
C PHE A 42 -4.29 23.31 -5.61
N GLY A 43 -3.08 23.03 -6.11
CA GLY A 43 -2.03 24.02 -6.31
C GLY A 43 -1.19 24.35 -5.07
N VAL A 44 -1.54 23.83 -3.90
CA VAL A 44 -0.83 24.05 -2.63
C VAL A 44 0.03 22.82 -2.30
N TRP A 45 1.28 23.07 -1.90
CA TRP A 45 2.16 22.02 -1.41
C TRP A 45 1.70 21.51 -0.05
N GLN A 46 1.49 20.21 0.02
CA GLN A 46 1.25 19.44 1.25
C GLN A 46 2.51 18.67 1.62
N GLU A 47 2.73 18.50 2.90
CA GLU A 47 3.88 17.80 3.45
C GLU A 47 3.41 16.69 4.39
N THR A 48 4.13 15.58 4.39
CA THR A 48 3.95 14.48 5.35
C THR A 48 5.29 14.21 6.00
N THR A 49 5.37 14.27 7.32
CA THR A 49 6.59 13.95 8.07
C THR A 49 6.84 12.44 8.12
N PHE A 50 8.05 12.02 8.53
CA PHE A 50 8.35 10.60 8.73
C PHE A 50 7.51 9.99 9.85
N GLU A 51 7.21 10.75 10.91
CA GLU A 51 6.32 10.28 11.98
C GLU A 51 4.90 10.02 11.47
N GLU A 52 4.32 10.97 10.74
CA GLU A 52 2.99 10.83 10.15
C GLU A 52 2.92 9.69 9.13
N PHE A 53 3.93 9.58 8.27
CA PHE A 53 4.03 8.50 7.29
C PHE A 53 4.03 7.14 7.97
N TRP A 54 4.91 6.94 8.98
CA TRP A 54 4.95 5.69 9.73
C TRP A 54 3.63 5.41 10.46
N LYS A 55 3.06 6.42 11.11
CA LYS A 55 1.79 6.31 11.84
C LYS A 55 0.63 5.88 10.93
N LYS A 56 0.47 6.53 9.77
CA LYS A 56 -0.54 6.19 8.77
C LYS A 56 -0.35 4.77 8.23
N SER A 57 0.89 4.40 7.87
CA SER A 57 1.20 3.05 7.38
C SER A 57 0.93 1.98 8.45
N ASN A 58 1.21 2.27 9.72
CA ASN A 58 0.94 1.35 10.81
C ASN A 58 -0.57 1.16 11.06
N TYR A 59 -1.37 2.23 10.97
CA TYR A 59 -2.83 2.12 11.06
C TYR A 59 -3.41 1.31 9.91
N LEU A 60 -2.93 1.52 8.69
CA LEU A 60 -3.32 0.71 7.53
C LEU A 60 -2.96 -0.77 7.74
N SER A 61 -1.76 -1.04 8.24
CA SER A 61 -1.32 -2.40 8.59
C SER A 61 -2.27 -3.07 9.60
N MET A 62 -2.69 -2.34 10.64
CA MET A 62 -3.67 -2.84 11.61
C MET A 62 -5.04 -3.12 10.98
N GLY A 63 -5.50 -2.26 10.06
CA GLY A 63 -6.72 -2.47 9.29
C GLY A 63 -6.64 -3.72 8.41
N LEU A 64 -5.54 -3.91 7.69
CA LEU A 64 -5.30 -5.12 6.89
C LEU A 64 -5.30 -6.39 7.76
N LYS A 65 -4.67 -6.33 8.93
CA LYS A 65 -4.69 -7.45 9.89
C LYS A 65 -6.10 -7.76 10.40
N PHE A 66 -6.91 -6.73 10.63
CA PHE A 66 -8.32 -6.89 11.00
C PHE A 66 -9.13 -7.60 9.89
N PHE A 67 -8.82 -7.34 8.62
CA PHE A 67 -9.39 -8.03 7.45
C PHE A 67 -8.76 -9.41 7.16
N GLY A 68 -7.94 -9.92 8.06
CA GLY A 68 -7.39 -11.27 7.95
C GLY A 68 -6.14 -11.40 7.06
N ILE A 69 -5.53 -10.28 6.65
CA ILE A 69 -4.26 -10.35 5.89
C ILE A 69 -3.15 -10.85 6.81
N GLU A 70 -2.44 -11.87 6.33
CA GLU A 70 -1.35 -12.51 7.03
C GLU A 70 -0.02 -12.40 6.25
N LYS A 71 1.06 -12.83 6.89
CA LYS A 71 2.37 -12.89 6.24
C LYS A 71 2.32 -13.79 5.02
N GLY A 72 2.77 -13.25 3.88
CA GLY A 72 2.80 -13.96 2.59
C GLY A 72 1.56 -13.74 1.73
N ASP A 73 0.45 -13.21 2.29
CA ASP A 73 -0.70 -12.82 1.48
C ASP A 73 -0.37 -11.65 0.55
N SER A 74 -1.02 -11.61 -0.61
CA SER A 74 -0.86 -10.53 -1.57
C SER A 74 -1.97 -9.48 -1.42
N VAL A 75 -1.56 -8.21 -1.50
CA VAL A 75 -2.43 -7.04 -1.52
C VAL A 75 -2.00 -6.14 -2.68
N ALA A 76 -2.94 -5.82 -3.56
CA ALA A 76 -2.68 -5.04 -4.76
C ALA A 76 -2.91 -3.54 -4.55
N ILE A 77 -2.16 -2.72 -5.30
CA ILE A 77 -2.32 -1.25 -5.35
C ILE A 77 -2.41 -0.83 -6.82
N HIS A 78 -3.56 -0.32 -7.23
CA HIS A 78 -3.85 0.16 -8.58
C HIS A 78 -4.04 1.67 -8.54
N SER A 79 -2.95 2.41 -8.65
CA SER A 79 -2.93 3.86 -8.42
C SER A 79 -1.69 4.51 -9.03
N GLU A 80 -1.80 5.79 -9.36
CA GLU A 80 -0.66 6.66 -9.63
C GLU A 80 0.23 6.83 -8.38
N ASN A 81 1.41 7.41 -8.59
CA ASN A 81 2.34 7.74 -7.52
C ASN A 81 1.80 8.88 -6.65
N ARG A 82 1.15 8.53 -5.55
CA ARG A 82 0.58 9.46 -4.58
C ARG A 82 0.92 9.01 -3.14
N PRO A 83 0.76 9.86 -2.13
CA PRO A 83 1.11 9.51 -0.75
C PRO A 83 0.44 8.23 -0.25
N GLU A 84 -0.83 8.00 -0.61
CA GLU A 84 -1.59 6.82 -0.23
C GLU A 84 -0.97 5.53 -0.77
N TRP A 85 -0.39 5.58 -1.97
CA TRP A 85 0.33 4.46 -2.57
C TRP A 85 1.49 4.00 -1.66
N PHE A 86 2.33 4.95 -1.24
CA PHE A 86 3.48 4.66 -0.37
C PHE A 86 3.05 4.24 1.03
N ILE A 87 1.98 4.83 1.57
CA ILE A 87 1.41 4.46 2.86
C ILE A 87 0.90 3.02 2.81
N ALA A 88 0.20 2.65 1.73
CA ALA A 88 -0.30 1.30 1.51
C ALA A 88 0.86 0.30 1.39
N ASP A 89 1.85 0.58 0.54
CA ASP A 89 3.01 -0.28 0.32
C ASP A 89 3.76 -0.59 1.64
N ILE A 90 4.10 0.44 2.41
CA ILE A 90 4.77 0.27 3.71
C ILE A 90 3.87 -0.45 4.73
N GLY A 91 2.57 -0.18 4.72
CA GLY A 91 1.60 -0.85 5.60
C GLY A 91 1.50 -2.35 5.30
N ILE A 92 1.41 -2.73 4.02
CA ILE A 92 1.39 -4.12 3.56
C ILE A 92 2.68 -4.85 3.96
N GLN A 93 3.82 -4.27 3.63
CA GLN A 93 5.12 -4.85 3.96
C GLN A 93 5.36 -4.97 5.48
N SER A 94 4.73 -4.12 6.29
CA SER A 94 4.84 -4.18 7.76
C SER A 94 4.23 -5.45 8.36
N LEU A 95 3.27 -6.06 7.67
CA LEU A 95 2.70 -7.37 8.02
C LEU A 95 3.52 -8.55 7.49
N GLY A 96 4.52 -8.29 6.64
CA GLY A 96 5.20 -9.32 5.88
C GLY A 96 4.34 -9.85 4.71
N ALA A 97 3.30 -9.14 4.34
CA ALA A 97 2.50 -9.37 3.15
C ALA A 97 3.22 -8.84 1.90
N VAL A 98 2.76 -9.27 0.73
CA VAL A 98 3.32 -8.91 -0.57
C VAL A 98 2.53 -7.75 -1.17
N SER A 99 3.22 -6.66 -1.47
CA SER A 99 2.64 -5.52 -2.19
C SER A 99 2.75 -5.74 -3.70
N VAL A 100 1.64 -5.66 -4.42
CA VAL A 100 1.54 -5.87 -5.87
C VAL A 100 1.09 -4.58 -6.54
N GLY A 101 2.02 -3.89 -7.20
CA GLY A 101 1.70 -2.63 -7.91
C GLY A 101 1.11 -2.89 -9.30
N LEU A 102 -0.02 -2.26 -9.62
CA LEU A 102 -0.62 -2.21 -10.94
C LEU A 102 -0.49 -0.81 -11.51
N TYR A 103 -0.14 -0.70 -12.80
CA TYR A 103 -0.14 0.58 -13.47
C TYR A 103 -1.57 1.10 -13.68
N PRO A 104 -1.86 2.39 -13.41
CA PRO A 104 -3.21 2.96 -13.59
C PRO A 104 -3.74 2.82 -15.02
N THR A 105 -2.83 2.74 -16.00
CA THR A 105 -3.15 2.58 -17.42
C THR A 105 -3.51 1.14 -17.83
N ASN A 106 -3.34 0.15 -16.94
CA ASN A 106 -3.73 -1.23 -17.24
C ASN A 106 -5.23 -1.31 -17.57
N PRO A 107 -5.62 -1.96 -18.66
CA PRO A 107 -7.03 -2.24 -18.95
C PRO A 107 -7.57 -3.33 -18.01
N ALA A 108 -8.89 -3.48 -17.94
CA ALA A 108 -9.55 -4.43 -17.05
C ALA A 108 -9.05 -5.88 -17.23
N SER A 109 -8.72 -6.29 -18.46
CA SER A 109 -8.17 -7.64 -18.73
C SER A 109 -6.79 -7.88 -18.12
N GLU A 110 -5.94 -6.85 -18.06
CA GLU A 110 -4.66 -6.96 -17.38
C GLU A 110 -4.81 -6.90 -15.85
N VAL A 111 -5.76 -6.09 -15.36
CA VAL A 111 -6.14 -6.07 -13.94
C VAL A 111 -6.61 -7.44 -13.48
N GLU A 112 -7.48 -8.10 -14.26
CA GLU A 112 -7.91 -9.48 -14.02
C GLU A 112 -6.73 -10.45 -13.93
N TYR A 113 -5.85 -10.41 -14.93
CA TYR A 113 -4.67 -11.29 -14.96
C TYR A 113 -3.77 -11.07 -13.75
N LEU A 114 -3.43 -9.80 -13.45
CA LEU A 114 -2.51 -9.48 -12.36
C LEU A 114 -3.09 -9.84 -10.99
N LEU A 115 -4.36 -9.55 -10.74
CA LEU A 115 -5.02 -9.89 -9.47
C LEU A 115 -5.19 -11.39 -9.29
N SER A 116 -5.54 -12.12 -10.37
CA SER A 116 -5.64 -13.58 -10.34
C SER A 116 -4.29 -14.24 -10.14
N HIS A 117 -3.27 -13.81 -10.90
CA HIS A 117 -1.93 -14.38 -10.85
C HIS A 117 -1.24 -14.16 -9.50
N SER A 118 -1.45 -12.98 -8.90
CA SER A 118 -0.90 -12.65 -7.59
C SER A 118 -1.73 -13.21 -6.43
N GLU A 119 -2.92 -13.75 -6.69
CA GLU A 119 -3.87 -14.19 -5.67
C GLU A 119 -4.19 -13.07 -4.65
N SER A 120 -4.30 -11.83 -5.14
CA SER A 120 -4.52 -10.67 -4.28
C SER A 120 -5.88 -10.72 -3.59
N LYS A 121 -5.88 -10.61 -2.26
CA LYS A 121 -7.09 -10.64 -1.43
C LYS A 121 -7.75 -9.28 -1.30
N ILE A 122 -6.95 -8.20 -1.29
CA ILE A 122 -7.41 -6.81 -1.21
C ILE A 122 -6.80 -6.02 -2.35
N LEU A 123 -7.58 -5.13 -2.95
CA LEU A 123 -7.14 -4.15 -3.92
C LEU A 123 -7.33 -2.74 -3.33
N PHE A 124 -6.27 -1.96 -3.29
CA PHE A 124 -6.35 -0.50 -3.15
C PHE A 124 -6.48 0.12 -4.53
N ALA A 125 -7.58 0.82 -4.77
CA ALA A 125 -7.87 1.52 -6.03
C ALA A 125 -7.78 3.04 -5.81
N GLU A 126 -7.23 3.77 -6.78
CA GLU A 126 -7.11 5.22 -6.66
C GLU A 126 -8.47 5.89 -6.59
N ASP A 127 -9.24 5.73 -7.64
CA ASP A 127 -10.51 6.43 -7.87
C ASP A 127 -11.53 5.56 -8.61
N GLN A 128 -12.58 6.20 -9.14
CA GLN A 128 -13.65 5.55 -9.88
C GLN A 128 -13.13 4.72 -11.07
N GLU A 129 -12.17 5.22 -11.84
CA GLU A 129 -11.67 4.52 -13.03
C GLU A 129 -11.07 3.15 -12.66
N GLN A 130 -10.25 3.09 -11.63
CA GLN A 130 -9.62 1.84 -11.19
C GLN A 130 -10.64 0.91 -10.50
N VAL A 131 -11.62 1.46 -9.79
CA VAL A 131 -12.74 0.70 -9.23
C VAL A 131 -13.57 0.08 -10.35
N ASP A 132 -13.92 0.82 -11.39
CA ASP A 132 -14.69 0.32 -12.53
C ASP A 132 -13.99 -0.82 -13.25
N LYS A 133 -12.69 -0.69 -13.49
CA LYS A 133 -11.87 -1.77 -14.09
C LYS A 133 -11.91 -3.06 -13.25
N ALA A 134 -11.81 -2.94 -11.94
CA ALA A 134 -11.86 -4.11 -11.04
C ALA A 134 -13.27 -4.71 -10.98
N LEU A 135 -14.33 -3.88 -10.92
CA LEU A 135 -15.71 -4.35 -10.91
C LEU A 135 -16.13 -5.02 -12.22
N GLN A 136 -15.60 -4.56 -13.35
CA GLN A 136 -15.86 -5.18 -14.67
C GLN A 136 -15.45 -6.66 -14.71
N VAL A 137 -14.46 -7.06 -13.94
CA VAL A 137 -13.88 -8.43 -13.93
C VAL A 137 -14.08 -9.15 -12.61
N ILE A 138 -14.87 -8.60 -11.70
CA ILE A 138 -14.98 -9.06 -10.30
C ILE A 138 -15.44 -10.53 -10.18
N GLU A 139 -16.28 -10.99 -11.10
CA GLU A 139 -16.78 -12.36 -11.11
C GLU A 139 -15.66 -13.39 -11.37
N ASN A 140 -14.58 -12.98 -12.03
CA ASN A 140 -13.41 -13.79 -12.33
C ASN A 140 -12.35 -13.75 -11.20
N LEU A 141 -12.61 -12.98 -10.12
CA LEU A 141 -11.69 -12.73 -9.01
C LEU A 141 -12.24 -13.29 -7.69
N PRO A 142 -12.36 -14.62 -7.54
CA PRO A 142 -12.98 -15.22 -6.35
C PRO A 142 -12.19 -14.97 -5.07
N LEU A 143 -10.87 -14.77 -5.16
CA LEU A 143 -10.01 -14.52 -4.00
C LEU A 143 -10.00 -13.05 -3.57
N LEU A 144 -10.42 -12.13 -4.43
CA LEU A 144 -10.49 -10.71 -4.10
C LEU A 144 -11.67 -10.46 -3.15
N GLU A 145 -11.39 -10.14 -1.90
CA GLU A 145 -12.38 -9.98 -0.84
C GLU A 145 -12.84 -8.53 -0.71
N LYS A 146 -11.94 -7.56 -0.87
CA LYS A 146 -12.21 -6.12 -0.72
C LYS A 146 -11.52 -5.28 -1.78
N ILE A 147 -12.20 -4.20 -2.17
CA ILE A 147 -11.66 -3.09 -2.96
C ILE A 147 -11.78 -1.84 -2.09
N VAL A 148 -10.64 -1.30 -1.69
CA VAL A 148 -10.53 -0.07 -0.88
C VAL A 148 -10.15 1.07 -1.80
N TYR A 149 -10.94 2.14 -1.87
CA TYR A 149 -10.63 3.27 -2.73
C TYR A 149 -10.14 4.49 -1.94
N PHE A 150 -9.23 5.26 -2.55
CA PHE A 150 -8.67 6.46 -1.92
C PHE A 150 -9.53 7.69 -2.17
N GLU A 151 -10.09 7.82 -3.37
CA GLU A 151 -10.90 8.97 -3.80
C GLU A 151 -12.35 8.52 -4.03
N ASP A 152 -13.32 9.17 -3.37
CA ASP A 152 -14.74 8.80 -3.46
C ASP A 152 -15.52 9.53 -4.55
N ARG A 153 -14.87 10.44 -5.27
CA ARG A 153 -15.50 11.21 -6.35
C ARG A 153 -15.99 10.26 -7.43
N GLY A 154 -17.26 10.35 -7.75
CA GLY A 154 -17.95 9.49 -8.73
C GLY A 154 -18.48 8.17 -8.15
N LEU A 155 -18.11 7.78 -6.92
CA LEU A 155 -18.48 6.50 -6.31
C LEU A 155 -19.72 6.56 -5.40
N TYR A 156 -20.37 7.71 -5.26
CA TYR A 156 -21.49 7.91 -4.30
C TYR A 156 -22.70 6.99 -4.51
N SER A 157 -22.92 6.50 -5.73
CA SER A 157 -24.04 5.61 -6.08
C SER A 157 -23.64 4.14 -6.18
N TYR A 158 -22.40 3.81 -5.92
CA TYR A 158 -21.91 2.43 -6.00
C TYR A 158 -22.33 1.66 -4.75
N ASP A 159 -23.08 0.58 -4.97
CA ASP A 159 -23.50 -0.35 -3.92
C ASP A 159 -22.97 -1.75 -4.27
N HIS A 160 -21.75 -2.02 -3.84
CA HIS A 160 -21.13 -3.33 -4.04
C HIS A 160 -20.50 -3.82 -2.74
N PRO A 161 -20.76 -5.07 -2.28
CA PRO A 161 -20.39 -5.56 -0.95
C PRO A 161 -18.87 -5.65 -0.70
N LYS A 162 -18.07 -5.65 -1.76
CA LYS A 162 -16.60 -5.65 -1.66
C LYS A 162 -16.01 -4.24 -1.63
N LEU A 163 -16.79 -3.17 -1.95
CA LEU A 163 -16.30 -1.79 -1.94
C LEU A 163 -16.27 -1.22 -0.53
N MET A 164 -15.21 -0.46 -0.23
CA MET A 164 -15.09 0.32 1.00
C MET A 164 -14.12 1.49 0.82
N LYS A 165 -14.29 2.54 1.64
CA LYS A 165 -13.41 3.70 1.70
C LYS A 165 -12.42 3.56 2.85
#